data_426fc7e2ab134a1c14854f74c7a96c52
#
_entry.id   426fc7e2ab134a1c14854f74c7a96c52
#
_cell.length_a   1.000
_cell.length_b   1.000
_cell.length_c   1.000
_cell.angle_alpha   90.00
_cell.angle_beta   90.00
_cell.angle_gamma   90.00
#
_symmetry.space_group_name_H-M   'P 1'
#
loop_
_entity.id
_entity.type
_entity.pdbx_description
1 polymer ?
#
loop_
_entity_poly.entity_id
_entity_poly.type
_entity_poly.pdbx_seq_one_letter_code
_entity_poly.pdbx_strand_id
1 'polypeptide(L)'
;MNTLCIIQTIKGIKFGGYTETIINNNGNNIDSNAFVFSLDKMKIYENLKKNECAVGHFKNWGPIFRRDAFAIWNQNFFSYNKHTLGSKNQSNFGIMDIDNELNNGETYFTVRELEVFQIFLE
;
A
#
# COMPACT_ATOMS: atom_id res chain seq x y z
N MET A 1 5.83 -15.53 -0.95
CA MET A 1 5.63 -15.19 -2.37
C MET A 1 5.73 -13.67 -2.50
N ASN A 2 6.60 -13.20 -3.34
CA ASN A 2 6.91 -11.78 -3.42
C ASN A 2 5.91 -11.09 -4.36
N THR A 3 5.24 -10.07 -3.88
CA THR A 3 4.17 -9.39 -4.60
C THR A 3 4.41 -7.89 -4.62
N LEU A 4 4.27 -7.30 -5.80
CA LEU A 4 4.32 -5.86 -6.00
C LEU A 4 2.96 -5.40 -6.49
N CYS A 5 2.38 -4.40 -5.84
CA CYS A 5 1.17 -3.77 -6.36
C CYS A 5 1.44 -2.33 -6.77
N ILE A 6 0.81 -1.92 -7.85
CA ILE A 6 0.89 -0.54 -8.35
C ILE A 6 -0.53 -0.02 -8.50
N ILE A 7 -0.79 1.14 -7.91
CA ILE A 7 -2.08 1.81 -7.93
C ILE A 7 -1.94 3.09 -8.73
N GLN A 8 -2.84 3.30 -9.69
CA GLN A 8 -3.02 4.59 -10.34
C GLN A 8 -4.39 5.13 -9.96
N THR A 9 -4.43 6.35 -9.42
CA THR A 9 -5.68 7.01 -9.09
C THR A 9 -6.30 7.64 -10.34
N ILE A 10 -7.57 8.02 -10.25
CA ILE A 10 -8.24 8.70 -11.37
C ILE A 10 -7.59 10.05 -11.70
N LYS A 11 -6.81 10.62 -10.79
CA LYS A 11 -6.05 11.84 -11.01
C LYS A 11 -4.66 11.60 -11.60
N GLY A 12 -4.33 10.34 -11.88
CA GLY A 12 -3.05 9.98 -12.49
C GLY A 12 -1.90 9.77 -11.51
N ILE A 13 -2.13 9.86 -10.20
CA ILE A 13 -1.09 9.65 -9.18
C ILE A 13 -0.79 8.17 -9.09
N LYS A 14 0.49 7.80 -9.02
CA LYS A 14 0.93 6.41 -8.98
C LYS A 14 1.75 6.11 -7.75
N PHE A 15 1.33 5.10 -7.00
CA PHE A 15 2.05 4.60 -5.83
C PHE A 15 1.75 3.13 -5.63
N GLY A 16 2.42 2.51 -4.68
CA GLY A 16 2.18 1.10 -4.42
C GLY A 16 3.01 0.56 -3.27
N GLY A 17 3.12 -0.77 -3.23
CA GLY A 17 3.84 -1.43 -2.18
C GLY A 17 4.32 -2.81 -2.59
N TYR A 18 5.29 -3.31 -1.84
CA TYR A 18 5.90 -4.62 -2.01
C TYR A 18 5.80 -5.41 -0.71
N THR A 19 5.46 -6.68 -0.82
CA THR A 19 5.42 -7.58 0.33
C THR A 19 5.94 -8.96 -0.05
N GLU A 20 6.60 -9.61 0.93
CA GLU A 20 7.04 -10.99 0.81
C GLU A 20 6.11 -11.98 1.52
N THR A 21 5.03 -11.49 2.14
CA THR A 21 4.08 -12.37 2.84
C THR A 21 3.18 -13.11 1.85
N ILE A 22 2.59 -14.20 2.33
CA ILE A 22 1.67 -15.00 1.52
C ILE A 22 0.32 -14.29 1.47
N ILE A 23 -0.14 -13.95 0.26
CA ILE A 23 -1.36 -13.17 0.07
C ILE A 23 -2.62 -13.90 0.53
N ASN A 24 -2.63 -15.23 0.52
CA ASN A 24 -3.81 -15.99 0.90
C ASN A 24 -3.97 -16.15 2.42
N ASN A 25 -3.03 -15.66 3.23
CA ASN A 25 -3.21 -15.59 4.66
C ASN A 25 -4.26 -14.56 5.01
N ASN A 26 -5.12 -14.88 5.97
CA ASN A 26 -6.15 -13.96 6.43
C ASN A 26 -5.66 -13.25 7.68
N GLY A 27 -5.58 -11.93 7.63
CA GLY A 27 -5.18 -11.11 8.76
C GLY A 27 -3.96 -10.25 8.52
N ASN A 28 -3.41 -9.72 9.60
CA ASN A 28 -2.25 -8.84 9.57
C ASN A 28 -0.96 -9.66 9.69
N ASN A 29 0.05 -9.26 8.95
CA ASN A 29 1.30 -10.01 8.85
C ASN A 29 2.50 -9.10 9.10
N ILE A 30 3.50 -9.65 9.79
CA ILE A 30 4.81 -9.02 9.92
C ILE A 30 5.58 -9.27 8.62
N ASP A 31 6.19 -8.23 8.10
CA ASP A 31 7.02 -8.33 6.90
C ASP A 31 8.14 -7.31 6.99
N SER A 32 9.31 -7.76 7.42
CA SER A 32 10.46 -6.87 7.61
C SER A 32 10.99 -6.28 6.31
N ASN A 33 10.67 -6.87 5.17
CA ASN A 33 11.15 -6.43 3.86
C ASN A 33 10.09 -5.69 3.04
N ALA A 34 8.90 -5.48 3.60
CA ALA A 34 7.87 -4.71 2.93
C ALA A 34 8.32 -3.26 2.74
N PHE A 35 7.88 -2.66 1.65
CA PHE A 35 8.06 -1.23 1.43
C PHE A 35 6.89 -0.66 0.66
N VAL A 36 6.70 0.65 0.77
CA VAL A 36 5.79 1.39 -0.09
C VAL A 36 6.59 2.37 -0.93
N PHE A 37 6.03 2.83 -2.03
CA PHE A 37 6.75 3.71 -2.93
C PHE A 37 5.82 4.69 -3.62
N SER A 38 6.38 5.83 -4.02
CA SER A 38 5.76 6.78 -4.92
C SER A 38 6.49 6.74 -6.26
N LEU A 39 5.79 6.39 -7.33
CA LEU A 39 6.39 6.46 -8.66
C LEU A 39 6.54 7.90 -9.13
N ASP A 40 5.59 8.77 -8.77
CA ASP A 40 5.66 10.17 -9.18
C ASP A 40 6.89 10.87 -8.58
N LYS A 41 7.24 10.53 -7.36
CA LYS A 41 8.41 11.12 -6.69
C LYS A 41 9.67 10.28 -6.81
N MET A 42 9.58 9.09 -7.35
CA MET A 42 10.68 8.13 -7.46
C MET A 42 11.34 7.85 -6.10
N LYS A 43 10.50 7.59 -5.08
CA LYS A 43 10.94 7.32 -3.72
C LYS A 43 10.42 6.00 -3.20
N ILE A 44 11.25 5.32 -2.41
CA ILE A 44 10.92 4.10 -1.69
C ILE A 44 10.96 4.40 -0.20
N TYR A 45 9.95 3.91 0.52
CA TYR A 45 9.82 4.07 1.97
C TYR A 45 9.86 2.67 2.61
N GLU A 46 10.97 2.35 3.26
CA GLU A 46 11.18 1.03 3.86
C GLU A 46 10.38 0.87 5.16
N ASN A 47 10.08 -0.38 5.51
CA ASN A 47 9.43 -0.70 6.78
C ASN A 47 10.44 -0.49 7.93
N LEU A 48 10.20 0.50 8.75
CA LEU A 48 11.06 0.85 9.89
C LEU A 48 10.66 0.11 11.16
N LYS A 49 9.45 -0.45 11.21
CA LYS A 49 8.93 -1.18 12.38
C LYS A 49 8.87 -2.67 12.07
N LYS A 50 10.03 -3.28 11.98
CA LYS A 50 10.20 -4.64 11.41
C LYS A 50 9.54 -5.73 12.24
N ASN A 51 9.25 -5.49 13.53
CA ASN A 51 8.60 -6.46 14.41
C ASN A 51 7.10 -6.23 14.54
N GLU A 52 6.54 -5.26 13.83
CA GLU A 52 5.11 -4.97 13.83
C GLU A 52 4.47 -5.38 12.52
N CYS A 53 3.15 -5.60 12.53
CA CYS A 53 2.43 -5.95 11.31
C CYS A 53 2.53 -4.82 10.29
N ALA A 54 2.97 -5.15 9.08
CA ALA A 54 3.21 -4.19 8.02
C ALA A 54 2.21 -4.31 6.87
N VAL A 55 1.58 -5.48 6.69
CA VAL A 55 0.64 -5.72 5.61
C VAL A 55 -0.57 -6.45 6.14
N GLY A 56 -1.71 -6.27 5.49
CA GLY A 56 -2.95 -6.98 5.82
C GLY A 56 -3.48 -7.71 4.58
N HIS A 57 -3.93 -8.94 4.80
CA HIS A 57 -4.55 -9.76 3.76
C HIS A 57 -5.92 -10.20 4.27
N PHE A 58 -6.97 -9.64 3.70
CA PHE A 58 -8.33 -9.93 4.09
C PHE A 58 -9.16 -10.30 2.87
N LYS A 59 -10.03 -11.29 3.05
CA LYS A 59 -10.97 -11.67 2.01
C LYS A 59 -11.84 -10.48 1.65
N ASN A 60 -12.06 -10.26 0.38
CA ASN A 60 -12.87 -9.17 -0.18
C ASN A 60 -12.24 -7.77 -0.10
N TRP A 61 -11.00 -7.68 0.33
CA TRP A 61 -10.27 -6.41 0.34
C TRP A 61 -9.11 -6.46 -0.65
N GLY A 62 -8.67 -5.32 -1.11
CA GLY A 62 -7.46 -5.19 -1.91
C GLY A 62 -6.22 -5.04 -1.04
N PRO A 63 -5.13 -4.56 -1.61
CA PRO A 63 -3.88 -4.39 -0.86
C PRO A 63 -4.02 -3.45 0.32
N ILE A 64 -3.43 -3.84 1.44
CA ILE A 64 -3.35 -3.02 2.66
C ILE A 64 -1.91 -3.02 3.14
N PHE A 65 -1.33 -1.84 3.27
CA PHE A 65 0.00 -1.65 3.85
C PHE A 65 -0.12 -0.85 5.14
N ARG A 66 0.25 -1.48 6.22
CA ARG A 66 0.10 -0.96 7.59
C ARG A 66 1.44 -0.38 8.09
N ARG A 67 1.55 0.30 9.24
CA ARG A 67 0.41 1.06 9.72
C ARG A 67 0.35 2.30 8.90
N ASP A 68 -0.77 2.36 8.31
CA ASP A 68 -1.25 3.61 7.77
C ASP A 68 -0.42 4.15 6.63
N ALA A 69 0.01 3.28 5.71
CA ALA A 69 0.44 3.75 4.41
C ALA A 69 -0.78 3.87 3.49
N PHE A 70 -1.41 2.76 3.12
CA PHE A 70 -2.64 2.83 2.34
C PHE A 70 -3.45 1.56 2.49
N ALA A 71 -4.75 1.66 2.15
CA ALA A 71 -5.65 0.51 2.16
C ALA A 71 -6.67 0.61 1.03
N ILE A 72 -6.84 -0.51 0.34
CA ILE A 72 -7.92 -0.70 -0.63
C ILE A 72 -9.01 -1.49 0.09
N TRP A 73 -10.11 -0.82 0.41
CA TRP A 73 -11.08 -1.29 1.39
C TRP A 73 -12.02 -2.39 0.91
N ASN A 74 -12.16 -2.61 -0.40
CA ASN A 74 -12.99 -3.70 -0.90
C ASN A 74 -12.58 -4.11 -2.31
N GLN A 75 -13.18 -5.19 -2.83
CA GLN A 75 -12.88 -5.68 -4.18
C GLN A 75 -13.42 -4.79 -5.30
N ASN A 76 -14.38 -3.94 -5.01
CA ASN A 76 -14.93 -3.02 -6.00
C ASN A 76 -14.16 -1.69 -5.99
N PHE A 77 -12.84 -1.78 -6.10
CA PHE A 77 -11.97 -0.64 -5.93
C PHE A 77 -12.07 0.40 -7.05
N PHE A 78 -12.59 0.04 -8.22
CA PHE A 78 -12.72 0.99 -9.32
C PHE A 78 -13.90 1.95 -9.16
N SER A 79 -14.90 1.59 -8.34
CA SER A 79 -16.07 2.44 -8.11
C SER A 79 -16.15 2.99 -6.70
N TYR A 80 -15.27 2.57 -5.78
CA TYR A 80 -15.28 3.00 -4.40
C TYR A 80 -14.28 4.14 -4.20
N ASN A 81 -14.78 5.29 -3.79
CA ASN A 81 -13.97 6.52 -3.71
C ASN A 81 -13.47 6.84 -2.29
N LYS A 82 -13.47 5.86 -1.38
CA LYS A 82 -12.99 6.05 -0.01
C LYS A 82 -11.81 5.14 0.33
N HIS A 83 -11.06 4.71 -0.65
CA HIS A 83 -9.76 4.11 -0.36
C HIS A 83 -8.88 5.16 0.29
N THR A 84 -8.22 4.80 1.36
CA THR A 84 -7.59 5.79 2.21
C THR A 84 -6.10 5.59 2.33
N LEU A 85 -5.39 6.71 2.41
CA LEU A 85 -4.07 6.75 3.02
C LEU A 85 -4.22 6.76 4.54
N GLY A 86 -3.17 6.39 5.23
CA GLY A 86 -3.21 6.27 6.67
C GLY A 86 -2.96 7.57 7.42
N SER A 87 -2.80 7.44 8.73
CA SER A 87 -2.60 8.62 9.57
C SER A 87 -1.15 9.06 9.59
N LYS A 88 -0.97 10.37 9.72
CA LYS A 88 0.32 11.03 9.52
C LYS A 88 1.40 10.63 10.52
N ASN A 89 1.03 10.11 11.69
CA ASN A 89 1.98 10.00 12.80
C ASN A 89 2.34 8.56 13.19
N GLN A 90 1.87 7.55 12.45
CA GLN A 90 2.00 6.16 12.89
C GLN A 90 2.48 5.19 11.81
N SER A 91 3.07 5.70 10.74
CA SER A 91 3.47 4.86 9.63
C SER A 91 4.63 3.94 9.99
N ASN A 92 4.50 2.66 9.65
CA ASN A 92 5.62 1.72 9.67
C ASN A 92 6.73 2.13 8.71
N PHE A 93 6.42 2.93 7.72
CA PHE A 93 7.30 3.24 6.60
C PHE A 93 7.98 4.61 6.73
N GLY A 94 7.93 5.22 7.92
CA GLY A 94 8.65 6.46 8.18
C GLY A 94 8.16 7.67 7.41
N ILE A 95 6.91 7.65 6.94
CA ILE A 95 6.37 8.76 6.16
C ILE A 95 5.65 9.71 7.10
N MET A 96 6.14 10.95 7.18
CA MET A 96 5.56 11.95 8.08
C MET A 96 4.31 12.61 7.50
N ASP A 97 4.23 12.76 6.19
CA ASP A 97 3.07 13.36 5.52
C ASP A 97 2.66 12.46 4.36
N ILE A 98 1.96 11.38 4.71
CA ILE A 98 1.62 10.32 3.76
C ILE A 98 0.76 10.85 2.60
N ASP A 99 -0.14 11.79 2.87
CA ASP A 99 -1.02 12.32 1.85
C ASP A 99 -0.23 13.03 0.75
N ASN A 100 0.75 13.86 1.13
CA ASN A 100 1.61 14.54 0.17
C ASN A 100 2.59 13.58 -0.50
N GLU A 101 3.16 12.65 0.25
CA GLU A 101 4.17 11.74 -0.30
C GLU A 101 3.58 10.77 -1.32
N LEU A 102 2.38 10.26 -1.10
CA LEU A 102 1.80 9.25 -1.98
C LEU A 102 0.69 9.78 -2.89
N ASN A 103 -0.08 10.76 -2.46
CA ASN A 103 -1.32 11.14 -3.15
C ASN A 103 -1.53 12.64 -3.29
N ASN A 104 -0.45 13.38 -3.44
CA ASN A 104 -0.49 14.82 -3.77
C ASN A 104 -1.39 15.64 -2.83
N GLY A 105 -1.40 15.29 -1.53
CA GLY A 105 -2.10 16.03 -0.50
C GLY A 105 -3.50 15.54 -0.15
N GLU A 106 -4.02 14.52 -0.83
CA GLU A 106 -5.36 14.01 -0.57
C GLU A 106 -5.34 12.70 0.20
N THR A 107 -6.20 12.61 1.22
CA THR A 107 -6.33 11.41 2.05
C THR A 107 -7.08 10.29 1.33
N TYR A 108 -8.08 10.63 0.54
CA TYR A 108 -8.92 9.67 -0.16
C TYR A 108 -8.58 9.61 -1.63
N PHE A 109 -8.77 8.46 -2.23
CA PHE A 109 -8.53 8.30 -3.66
C PHE A 109 -9.49 7.27 -4.26
N THR A 110 -9.71 7.41 -5.56
CA THR A 110 -10.42 6.43 -6.38
C THR A 110 -9.41 5.77 -7.30
N VAL A 111 -9.46 4.46 -7.40
CA VAL A 111 -8.52 3.69 -8.22
C VAL A 111 -8.97 3.71 -9.68
N ARG A 112 -8.08 4.09 -10.56
CA ARG A 112 -8.26 3.93 -12.02
C ARG A 112 -7.70 2.59 -12.49
N GLU A 113 -6.51 2.24 -12.01
CA GLU A 113 -5.88 0.97 -12.33
C GLU A 113 -5.20 0.40 -11.10
N LEU A 114 -5.30 -0.90 -10.93
CA LEU A 114 -4.56 -1.65 -9.93
C LEU A 114 -3.91 -2.84 -10.63
N GLU A 115 -2.60 -2.92 -10.54
CA GLU A 115 -1.85 -4.05 -11.07
C GLU A 115 -1.13 -4.76 -9.93
N VAL A 116 -1.17 -6.07 -9.93
CA VAL A 116 -0.50 -6.91 -8.95
C VAL A 116 0.44 -7.84 -9.67
N PHE A 117 1.72 -7.75 -9.34
CA PHE A 117 2.76 -8.56 -9.96
C PHE A 117 3.32 -9.53 -8.95
N GLN A 118 3.48 -10.77 -9.36
CA GLN A 118 4.28 -11.73 -8.61
C GLN A 118 5.73 -11.61 -9.07
N ILE A 119 6.63 -11.38 -8.11
CA ILE A 119 8.04 -11.17 -8.41
C ILE A 119 8.79 -12.48 -8.13
N PHE A 120 9.54 -12.95 -9.10
CA PHE A 120 10.41 -14.11 -8.96
C PHE A 120 11.86 -13.65 -8.86
N LEU A 121 12.51 -13.96 -7.75
CA LEU A 121 13.91 -13.63 -7.53
C LEU A 121 14.76 -14.86 -7.84
N GLU A 122 15.83 -14.64 -8.59
CA GLU A 122 16.78 -15.68 -8.88
C GLU A 122 17.96 -15.67 -7.90
#